data_37a07a33e9e4b34e7ba064e1fc5b438d
#
_entry.id   37a07a33e9e4b34e7ba064e1fc5b438d
#
_cell.length_a   1.000
_cell.length_b   1.000
_cell.length_c   1.000
_cell.angle_alpha   90.00
_cell.angle_beta   90.00
_cell.angle_gamma   90.00
#
_symmetry.space_group_name_H-M   'P 1'
#
loop_
_entity.id
_entity.type
_entity.pdbx_description
1 polymer ?
#
loop_
_entity_poly.entity_id
_entity_poly.type
_entity_poly.pdbx_seq_one_letter_code
_entity_poly.pdbx_strand_id
1 'polypeptide(L)'
;MSLSSRVNEKASLIWAIADKLTGVYKPHEYGEVILPLTVLRRFDCILADTKPAVLDTYNKLKDQNLDLLDSLLYEVAGHKFYNISKYTFKTLLDDPDNIESNFRDYINGFSDNVQDIIRKFKFDNHITTMADKHILYMVIKEFTTDKANLHPDHISNLEMGYVFEEIIRRFSEAHNEDAGQHYTPREVIRLM
;
A
#
# COMPACT_ATOMS: atom_id res chain seq x y z
N MET A 1 14.33 -17.15 13.42
CA MET A 1 13.60 -16.05 14.07
C MET A 1 12.18 -16.54 14.33
N SER A 2 11.61 -16.29 15.54
CA SER A 2 10.23 -16.72 15.83
C SER A 2 9.21 -15.90 15.04
N LEU A 3 7.98 -16.42 14.87
CA LEU A 3 6.85 -15.69 14.25
C LEU A 3 6.64 -14.33 14.92
N SER A 4 6.54 -14.31 16.24
CA SER A 4 6.34 -13.08 17.02
C SER A 4 7.47 -12.06 16.80
N SER A 5 8.71 -12.51 16.67
CA SER A 5 9.86 -11.62 16.42
C SER A 5 9.75 -10.93 15.05
N ARG A 6 9.38 -11.67 13.99
CA ARG A 6 9.21 -11.10 12.62
C ARG A 6 8.04 -10.12 12.55
N VAL A 7 6.93 -10.47 13.18
CA VAL A 7 5.75 -9.58 13.23
C VAL A 7 6.10 -8.27 13.94
N ASN A 8 6.73 -8.37 15.12
CA ASN A 8 7.13 -7.20 15.89
C ASN A 8 8.17 -6.33 15.17
N GLU A 9 9.12 -6.94 14.46
CA GLU A 9 10.10 -6.20 13.65
C GLU A 9 9.42 -5.37 12.56
N LYS A 10 8.52 -5.98 11.78
CA LYS A 10 7.79 -5.29 10.71
C LYS A 10 6.84 -4.23 11.27
N ALA A 11 6.09 -4.53 12.32
CA ALA A 11 5.22 -3.55 12.97
C ALA A 11 6.00 -2.36 13.54
N SER A 12 7.16 -2.61 14.16
CA SER A 12 8.02 -1.55 14.68
C SER A 12 8.62 -0.67 13.59
N LEU A 13 9.01 -1.26 12.46
CA LEU A 13 9.46 -0.51 11.30
C LEU A 13 8.36 0.42 10.76
N ILE A 14 7.16 -0.12 10.55
CA ILE A 14 6.03 0.66 10.03
C ILE A 14 5.64 1.75 11.03
N TRP A 15 5.69 1.46 12.33
CA TRP A 15 5.51 2.45 13.38
C TRP A 15 6.55 3.58 13.30
N ALA A 16 7.83 3.24 13.07
CA ALA A 16 8.88 4.24 12.92
C ALA A 16 8.69 5.15 11.69
N ILE A 17 8.02 4.64 10.63
CA ILE A 17 7.64 5.49 9.49
C ILE A 17 6.59 6.51 9.91
N ALA A 18 5.68 6.19 10.84
CA ALA A 18 4.69 7.12 11.36
C ALA A 18 5.33 8.34 12.04
N ASP A 19 6.52 8.22 12.60
CA ASP A 19 7.25 9.35 13.19
C ASP A 19 7.56 10.46 12.16
N LYS A 20 7.64 10.11 10.86
CA LYS A 20 7.82 11.07 9.76
C LYS A 20 6.58 11.95 9.52
N LEU A 21 5.45 11.60 10.09
CA LEU A 21 4.20 12.38 10.03
C LEU A 21 4.14 13.46 11.11
N THR A 22 5.07 13.44 12.07
CA THR A 22 5.11 14.39 13.19
C THR A 22 5.23 15.83 12.70
N GLY A 23 4.37 16.70 13.24
CA GLY A 23 4.32 18.10 12.85
C GLY A 23 3.39 18.41 11.66
N VAL A 24 2.96 17.38 10.91
CA VAL A 24 1.97 17.51 9.83
C VAL A 24 0.62 16.92 10.27
N TYR A 25 0.65 15.77 10.91
CA TYR A 25 -0.53 15.05 11.39
C TYR A 25 -0.54 15.00 12.92
N LYS A 26 -1.73 14.92 13.47
CA LYS A 26 -1.91 14.57 14.88
C LYS A 26 -1.73 13.06 15.05
N PRO A 27 -1.28 12.60 16.22
CA PRO A 27 -1.06 11.17 16.45
C PRO A 27 -2.25 10.27 16.10
N HIS A 28 -3.49 10.64 16.36
CA HIS A 28 -4.68 9.85 16.04
C HIS A 28 -4.93 9.70 14.52
N GLU A 29 -4.33 10.55 13.70
CA GLU A 29 -4.45 10.49 12.24
C GLU A 29 -3.39 9.57 11.59
N TYR A 30 -2.34 9.16 12.34
CA TYR A 30 -1.25 8.35 11.76
C TYR A 30 -1.74 7.05 11.14
N GLY A 31 -2.72 6.39 11.77
CA GLY A 31 -3.31 5.16 11.25
C GLY A 31 -3.97 5.34 9.88
N GLU A 32 -4.63 6.48 9.65
CA GLU A 32 -5.32 6.80 8.41
C GLU A 32 -4.36 7.00 7.23
N VAL A 33 -3.10 7.31 7.51
CA VAL A 33 -2.04 7.47 6.52
C VAL A 33 -1.23 6.17 6.35
N ILE A 34 -0.80 5.58 7.46
CA ILE A 34 0.15 4.45 7.44
C ILE A 34 -0.50 3.15 7.01
N LEU A 35 -1.76 2.89 7.40
CA LEU A 35 -2.43 1.64 7.02
C LEU A 35 -2.62 1.51 5.50
N PRO A 36 -3.20 2.50 4.77
CA PRO A 36 -3.32 2.38 3.33
C PRO A 36 -1.96 2.32 2.61
N LEU A 37 -0.95 3.05 3.08
CA LEU A 37 0.40 2.95 2.51
C LEU A 37 1.02 1.56 2.71
N THR A 38 0.79 0.94 3.86
CA THR A 38 1.26 -0.42 4.14
C THR A 38 0.57 -1.43 3.22
N VAL A 39 -0.74 -1.27 3.00
CA VAL A 39 -1.52 -2.10 2.05
C VAL A 39 -0.98 -1.94 0.64
N LEU A 40 -0.82 -0.70 0.16
CA LEU A 40 -0.30 -0.41 -1.17
C LEU A 40 1.12 -0.98 -1.35
N ARG A 41 1.98 -0.84 -0.34
CA ARG A 41 3.34 -1.42 -0.38
C ARG A 41 3.30 -2.94 -0.43
N ARG A 42 2.40 -3.60 0.32
CA ARG A 42 2.22 -5.05 0.24
C ARG A 42 1.83 -5.47 -1.17
N PHE A 43 0.87 -4.79 -1.81
CA PHE A 43 0.44 -5.08 -3.17
C PHE A 43 1.55 -4.81 -4.19
N ASP A 44 2.30 -3.73 -4.04
CA ASP A 44 3.48 -3.44 -4.87
C ASP A 44 4.50 -4.58 -4.84
N CYS A 45 4.79 -5.10 -3.64
CA CYS A 45 5.70 -6.23 -3.48
C CYS A 45 5.15 -7.52 -4.10
N ILE A 46 3.87 -7.82 -3.92
CA ILE A 46 3.23 -9.04 -4.48
C ILE A 46 3.26 -9.02 -6.01
N LEU A 47 3.00 -7.87 -6.62
CA LEU A 47 2.92 -7.73 -8.07
C LEU A 47 4.29 -7.54 -8.75
N ALA A 48 5.38 -7.39 -8.00
CA ALA A 48 6.68 -7.01 -8.54
C ALA A 48 7.12 -7.90 -9.72
N ASP A 49 6.96 -9.21 -9.60
CA ASP A 49 7.43 -10.17 -10.60
C ASP A 49 6.53 -10.23 -11.85
N THR A 50 5.24 -9.98 -11.71
CA THR A 50 4.27 -10.10 -12.80
C THR A 50 3.89 -8.78 -13.45
N LYS A 51 4.19 -7.66 -12.83
CA LYS A 51 3.86 -6.31 -13.32
C LYS A 51 4.35 -6.04 -14.75
N PRO A 52 5.58 -6.41 -15.17
CA PRO A 52 6.01 -6.20 -16.55
C PRO A 52 5.12 -6.90 -17.56
N ALA A 53 4.71 -8.14 -17.28
CA ALA A 53 3.82 -8.93 -18.14
C ALA A 53 2.41 -8.33 -18.19
N VAL A 54 1.88 -7.84 -17.05
CA VAL A 54 0.59 -7.15 -16.98
C VAL A 54 0.61 -5.89 -17.85
N LEU A 55 1.67 -5.06 -17.74
CA LEU A 55 1.82 -3.84 -18.53
C LEU A 55 1.93 -4.13 -20.04
N ASP A 56 2.70 -5.14 -20.42
CA ASP A 56 2.84 -5.55 -21.82
C ASP A 56 1.49 -6.01 -22.40
N THR A 57 0.76 -6.85 -21.66
CA THR A 57 -0.57 -7.32 -22.05
C THR A 57 -1.55 -6.16 -22.16
N TYR A 58 -1.62 -5.29 -21.17
CA TYR A 58 -2.48 -4.12 -21.18
C TYR A 58 -2.19 -3.22 -22.38
N ASN A 59 -0.93 -2.87 -22.62
CA ASN A 59 -0.54 -1.97 -23.72
C ASN A 59 -0.84 -2.55 -25.11
N LYS A 60 -0.80 -3.87 -25.26
CA LYS A 60 -1.15 -4.55 -26.53
C LYS A 60 -2.64 -4.61 -26.79
N LEU A 61 -3.46 -4.68 -25.73
CA LEU A 61 -4.87 -5.02 -25.84
C LEU A 61 -5.85 -3.90 -25.48
N LYS A 62 -5.42 -2.84 -24.80
CA LYS A 62 -6.28 -1.76 -24.30
C LYS A 62 -7.13 -1.07 -25.39
N ASP A 63 -6.63 -1.00 -26.62
CA ASP A 63 -7.31 -0.35 -27.74
C ASP A 63 -8.20 -1.32 -28.55
N GLN A 64 -8.21 -2.61 -28.18
CA GLN A 64 -8.98 -3.63 -28.91
C GLN A 64 -10.41 -3.82 -28.39
N ASN A 65 -10.81 -3.05 -27.37
CA ASN A 65 -12.14 -3.06 -26.74
C ASN A 65 -12.62 -4.46 -26.39
N LEU A 66 -11.76 -5.25 -25.73
CA LEU A 66 -12.05 -6.62 -25.34
C LEU A 66 -12.82 -6.63 -24.02
N ASP A 67 -14.03 -7.16 -24.01
CA ASP A 67 -14.86 -7.34 -22.81
C ASP A 67 -14.15 -8.21 -21.72
N LEU A 68 -13.12 -8.98 -22.15
CA LEU A 68 -12.37 -9.91 -21.30
C LEU A 68 -11.00 -9.35 -20.85
N LEU A 69 -10.67 -8.09 -21.16
CA LEU A 69 -9.35 -7.54 -20.83
C LEU A 69 -9.05 -7.65 -19.33
N ASP A 70 -9.99 -7.28 -18.50
CA ASP A 70 -9.86 -7.37 -17.04
C ASP A 70 -9.55 -8.81 -16.58
N SER A 71 -10.28 -9.80 -17.10
CA SER A 71 -10.06 -11.21 -16.78
C SER A 71 -8.67 -11.70 -17.21
N LEU A 72 -8.19 -11.25 -18.36
CA LEU A 72 -6.83 -11.57 -18.84
C LEU A 72 -5.76 -10.94 -17.94
N LEU A 73 -5.98 -9.71 -17.48
CA LEU A 73 -5.03 -9.04 -16.57
C LEU A 73 -4.94 -9.73 -15.21
N TYR A 74 -6.05 -10.24 -14.66
CA TYR A 74 -6.04 -11.08 -13.46
C TYR A 74 -5.25 -12.38 -13.68
N GLU A 75 -5.45 -13.04 -14.83
CA GLU A 75 -4.74 -14.26 -15.18
C GLU A 75 -3.23 -14.03 -15.30
N VAL A 76 -2.83 -12.98 -16.03
CA VAL A 76 -1.41 -12.61 -16.20
C VAL A 76 -0.77 -12.19 -14.89
N ALA A 77 -1.49 -11.46 -14.04
CA ALA A 77 -1.02 -11.08 -12.70
C ALA A 77 -0.85 -12.30 -11.79
N GLY A 78 -1.62 -13.38 -12.01
CA GLY A 78 -1.62 -14.58 -11.15
C GLY A 78 -2.20 -14.30 -9.75
N HIS A 79 -2.92 -13.19 -9.58
CA HIS A 79 -3.48 -12.73 -8.32
C HIS A 79 -4.91 -12.22 -8.50
N LYS A 80 -5.62 -12.01 -7.38
CA LYS A 80 -6.97 -11.44 -7.36
C LYS A 80 -6.99 -9.92 -7.59
N PHE A 81 -5.88 -9.35 -8.04
CA PHE A 81 -5.70 -7.93 -8.34
C PHE A 81 -4.50 -7.75 -9.26
N TYR A 82 -4.46 -6.63 -9.95
CA TYR A 82 -3.37 -6.22 -10.84
C TYR A 82 -3.15 -4.70 -10.74
N ASN A 83 -2.11 -4.21 -11.40
CA ASN A 83 -1.86 -2.77 -11.56
C ASN A 83 -1.31 -2.49 -12.96
N ILE A 84 -1.97 -1.57 -13.70
CA ILE A 84 -1.63 -1.14 -15.05
C ILE A 84 -0.87 0.18 -15.13
N SER A 85 -0.57 0.83 -14.00
CA SER A 85 0.28 2.01 -13.99
C SER A 85 1.74 1.61 -14.25
N LYS A 86 2.48 2.49 -14.93
CA LYS A 86 3.94 2.31 -15.13
C LYS A 86 4.74 2.43 -13.85
N TYR A 87 4.16 3.01 -12.80
CA TYR A 87 4.84 3.28 -11.54
C TYR A 87 4.83 2.09 -10.59
N THR A 88 5.86 2.03 -9.76
CA THR A 88 6.01 1.23 -8.54
C THR A 88 6.40 2.18 -7.41
N PHE A 89 6.37 1.74 -6.15
CA PHE A 89 6.88 2.57 -5.05
C PHE A 89 8.31 3.06 -5.32
N LYS A 90 9.14 2.22 -5.92
CA LYS A 90 10.54 2.58 -6.24
C LYS A 90 10.61 3.64 -7.34
N THR A 91 9.92 3.44 -8.45
CA THR A 91 9.99 4.36 -9.60
C THR A 91 9.24 5.68 -9.38
N LEU A 92 8.35 5.76 -8.39
CA LEU A 92 7.77 7.04 -7.95
C LEU A 92 8.83 8.02 -7.47
N LEU A 93 9.95 7.53 -6.94
CA LEU A 93 11.05 8.36 -6.44
C LEU A 93 11.93 8.96 -7.54
N ASP A 94 11.79 8.49 -8.78
CA ASP A 94 12.59 8.97 -9.91
C ASP A 94 12.13 10.36 -10.40
N ASP A 95 10.92 10.80 -10.02
CA ASP A 95 10.35 12.09 -10.41
C ASP A 95 9.70 12.79 -9.20
N PRO A 96 10.53 13.37 -8.32
CA PRO A 96 10.05 14.01 -7.08
C PRO A 96 9.09 15.19 -7.31
N ASP A 97 9.29 15.93 -8.39
CA ASP A 97 8.50 17.14 -8.69
C ASP A 97 7.05 16.80 -9.06
N ASN A 98 6.80 15.62 -9.62
CA ASN A 98 5.49 15.14 -10.01
C ASN A 98 4.99 13.97 -9.12
N ILE A 99 5.58 13.79 -7.93
CA ILE A 99 5.30 12.60 -7.11
C ILE A 99 3.83 12.44 -6.74
N GLU A 100 3.10 13.54 -6.50
CA GLU A 100 1.67 13.47 -6.20
C GLU A 100 0.87 12.90 -7.36
N SER A 101 1.04 13.49 -8.56
CA SER A 101 0.32 13.04 -9.76
C SER A 101 0.70 11.61 -10.15
N ASN A 102 1.98 11.26 -10.04
CA ASN A 102 2.48 9.92 -10.33
C ASN A 102 1.96 8.89 -9.31
N PHE A 103 1.84 9.26 -8.04
CA PHE A 103 1.28 8.39 -7.02
C PHE A 103 -0.22 8.18 -7.20
N ARG A 104 -0.96 9.21 -7.61
CA ARG A 104 -2.37 9.08 -7.98
C ARG A 104 -2.55 8.17 -9.20
N ASP A 105 -1.72 8.31 -10.23
CA ASP A 105 -1.71 7.39 -11.39
C ASP A 105 -1.43 5.95 -10.94
N TYR A 106 -0.46 5.76 -10.05
CA TYR A 106 -0.15 4.45 -9.48
C TYR A 106 -1.37 3.82 -8.78
N ILE A 107 -2.08 4.57 -7.95
CA ILE A 107 -3.29 4.09 -7.25
C ILE A 107 -4.42 3.79 -8.23
N ASN A 108 -4.65 4.68 -9.18
CA ASN A 108 -5.70 4.53 -10.20
C ASN A 108 -5.42 3.38 -11.18
N GLY A 109 -4.17 2.95 -11.29
CA GLY A 109 -3.78 1.81 -12.10
C GLY A 109 -4.15 0.45 -11.50
N PHE A 110 -4.57 0.36 -10.25
CA PHE A 110 -5.04 -0.88 -9.66
C PHE A 110 -6.41 -1.30 -10.19
N SER A 111 -6.66 -2.61 -10.17
CA SER A 111 -8.00 -3.18 -10.41
C SER A 111 -9.04 -2.61 -9.45
N ASP A 112 -10.31 -2.59 -9.87
CA ASP A 112 -11.41 -1.92 -9.16
C ASP A 112 -11.56 -2.35 -7.70
N ASN A 113 -11.37 -3.63 -7.41
CA ASN A 113 -11.45 -4.17 -6.05
C ASN A 113 -10.41 -3.58 -5.09
N VAL A 114 -9.20 -3.29 -5.58
CA VAL A 114 -8.17 -2.59 -4.79
C VAL A 114 -8.51 -1.11 -4.64
N GLN A 115 -8.95 -0.46 -5.73
CA GLN A 115 -9.38 0.93 -5.69
C GLN A 115 -10.53 1.13 -4.69
N ASP A 116 -11.49 0.20 -4.62
CA ASP A 116 -12.58 0.22 -3.64
C ASP A 116 -12.08 0.17 -2.20
N ILE A 117 -11.06 -0.65 -1.93
CA ILE A 117 -10.41 -0.72 -0.62
C ILE A 117 -9.76 0.62 -0.27
N ILE A 118 -8.98 1.19 -1.19
CA ILE A 118 -8.28 2.47 -0.95
C ILE A 118 -9.26 3.62 -0.76
N ARG A 119 -10.38 3.64 -1.51
CA ARG A 119 -11.46 4.62 -1.31
C ARG A 119 -12.08 4.56 0.10
N LYS A 120 -12.23 3.37 0.67
CA LYS A 120 -12.74 3.21 2.04
C LYS A 120 -11.81 3.81 3.10
N PHE A 121 -10.51 3.90 2.84
CA PHE A 121 -9.56 4.61 3.69
C PHE A 121 -9.66 6.15 3.58
N LYS A 122 -10.41 6.68 2.60
CA LYS A 122 -10.50 8.12 2.31
C LYS A 122 -9.13 8.77 2.09
N PHE A 123 -8.22 8.02 1.47
CA PHE A 123 -6.80 8.32 1.43
C PHE A 123 -6.44 9.53 0.55
N ASP A 124 -7.30 9.95 -0.38
CA ASP A 124 -7.05 11.05 -1.32
C ASP A 124 -6.66 12.37 -0.63
N ASN A 125 -7.36 12.73 0.46
CA ASN A 125 -7.05 13.94 1.20
C ASN A 125 -5.67 13.88 1.85
N HIS A 126 -5.26 12.71 2.31
CA HIS A 126 -3.94 12.50 2.91
C HIS A 126 -2.82 12.62 1.88
N ILE A 127 -3.06 12.18 0.63
CA ILE A 127 -2.10 12.37 -0.48
C ILE A 127 -1.87 13.86 -0.72
N THR A 128 -2.96 14.64 -0.87
CA THR A 128 -2.86 16.11 -1.03
C THR A 128 -2.13 16.75 0.14
N THR A 129 -2.51 16.41 1.37
CA THR A 129 -1.87 16.98 2.57
C THR A 129 -0.37 16.66 2.63
N MET A 130 0.03 15.42 2.33
CA MET A 130 1.45 15.05 2.32
C MET A 130 2.23 15.75 1.21
N ALA A 131 1.61 15.96 0.04
CA ALA A 131 2.22 16.69 -1.08
C ALA A 131 2.40 18.17 -0.73
N ASP A 132 1.36 18.86 -0.24
CA ASP A 132 1.38 20.27 0.17
C ASP A 132 2.40 20.54 1.29
N LYS A 133 2.61 19.57 2.17
CA LYS A 133 3.59 19.64 3.26
C LYS A 133 4.98 19.11 2.88
N HIS A 134 5.18 18.74 1.63
CA HIS A 134 6.45 18.24 1.09
C HIS A 134 7.01 16.99 1.81
N ILE A 135 6.14 16.15 2.40
CA ILE A 135 6.54 14.93 3.08
C ILE A 135 6.24 13.65 2.28
N LEU A 136 5.43 13.72 1.22
CA LEU A 136 5.00 12.55 0.43
C LEU A 136 6.21 11.74 -0.10
N TYR A 137 7.19 12.43 -0.69
CA TYR A 137 8.41 11.78 -1.18
C TYR A 137 9.15 11.01 -0.07
N MET A 138 9.35 11.67 1.07
CA MET A 138 10.05 11.08 2.20
C MET A 138 9.32 9.86 2.74
N VAL A 139 8.00 9.94 2.88
CA VAL A 139 7.18 8.84 3.39
C VAL A 139 7.22 7.64 2.42
N ILE A 140 7.05 7.86 1.10
CA ILE A 140 7.16 6.80 0.10
C ILE A 140 8.56 6.18 0.13
N LYS A 141 9.61 6.99 0.24
CA LYS A 141 11.00 6.53 0.32
C LYS A 141 11.24 5.57 1.48
N GLU A 142 10.69 5.84 2.66
CA GLU A 142 10.82 4.94 3.81
C GLU A 142 10.21 3.56 3.53
N PHE A 143 9.10 3.50 2.79
CA PHE A 143 8.49 2.24 2.35
C PHE A 143 9.28 1.50 1.26
N THR A 144 10.29 2.12 0.62
CA THR A 144 11.11 1.46 -0.40
C THR A 144 12.40 0.83 0.15
N THR A 145 12.68 0.99 1.42
CA THR A 145 13.85 0.38 2.06
C THR A 145 13.75 -1.15 2.08
N ASP A 146 14.89 -1.85 2.08
CA ASP A 146 14.92 -3.32 2.16
C ASP A 146 14.20 -3.87 3.38
N LYS A 147 14.25 -3.13 4.50
CA LYS A 147 13.53 -3.47 5.73
C LYS A 147 12.01 -3.45 5.52
N ALA A 148 11.51 -2.57 4.65
CA ALA A 148 10.10 -2.45 4.28
C ALA A 148 9.72 -3.37 3.10
N ASN A 149 10.50 -4.41 2.83
CA ASN A 149 10.10 -5.45 1.90
C ASN A 149 9.01 -6.31 2.53
N LEU A 150 7.80 -6.21 1.96
CA LEU A 150 6.60 -6.93 2.38
C LEU A 150 6.22 -8.05 1.40
N HIS A 151 7.19 -8.57 0.62
CA HIS A 151 6.94 -9.69 -0.32
C HIS A 151 6.51 -10.96 0.43
N PRO A 152 5.63 -11.82 -0.14
CA PRO A 152 5.19 -13.07 0.48
C PRO A 152 6.32 -14.01 0.89
N ASP A 153 7.45 -14.00 0.19
CA ASP A 153 8.64 -14.82 0.51
C ASP A 153 9.31 -14.39 1.83
N HIS A 154 9.12 -13.14 2.23
CA HIS A 154 9.71 -12.58 3.46
C HIS A 154 8.71 -12.57 4.61
N ILE A 155 7.43 -12.37 4.31
CA ILE A 155 6.34 -12.34 5.28
C ILE A 155 5.07 -12.90 4.65
N SER A 156 4.57 -14.01 5.18
CA SER A 156 3.35 -14.67 4.70
C SER A 156 2.10 -13.80 4.88
N ASN A 157 0.99 -14.15 4.22
CA ASN A 157 -0.28 -13.45 4.38
C ASN A 157 -0.80 -13.50 5.83
N LEU A 158 -0.63 -14.64 6.51
CA LEU A 158 -1.00 -14.78 7.91
C LEU A 158 -0.18 -13.85 8.81
N GLU A 159 1.15 -13.83 8.62
CA GLU A 159 2.04 -12.94 9.36
C GLU A 159 1.72 -11.47 9.09
N MET A 160 1.39 -11.12 7.85
CA MET A 160 0.97 -9.76 7.49
C MET A 160 -0.32 -9.38 8.19
N GLY A 161 -1.27 -10.31 8.36
CA GLY A 161 -2.46 -10.11 9.18
C GLY A 161 -2.10 -9.72 10.62
N TYR A 162 -1.18 -10.43 11.26
CA TYR A 162 -0.70 -10.09 12.60
C TYR A 162 0.04 -8.74 12.64
N VAL A 163 0.79 -8.40 11.60
CA VAL A 163 1.41 -7.07 11.50
C VAL A 163 0.36 -5.97 11.50
N PHE A 164 -0.72 -6.10 10.72
CA PHE A 164 -1.81 -5.13 10.71
C PHE A 164 -2.50 -5.02 12.08
N GLU A 165 -2.80 -6.14 12.72
CA GLU A 165 -3.40 -6.16 14.06
C GLU A 165 -2.50 -5.43 15.07
N GLU A 166 -1.21 -5.71 15.05
CA GLU A 166 -0.23 -5.08 15.96
C GLU A 166 -0.09 -3.56 15.70
N ILE A 167 -0.10 -3.13 14.44
CA ILE A 167 -0.06 -1.71 14.08
C ILE A 167 -1.33 -1.01 14.57
N ILE A 168 -2.50 -1.58 14.34
CA ILE A 168 -3.78 -1.02 14.79
C ILE A 168 -3.80 -0.94 16.33
N ARG A 169 -3.35 -1.99 17.03
CA ARG A 169 -3.26 -2.00 18.49
C ARG A 169 -2.37 -0.85 18.98
N ARG A 170 -1.18 -0.67 18.42
CA ARG A 170 -0.25 0.40 18.82
C ARG A 170 -0.84 1.79 18.59
N PHE A 171 -1.52 2.02 17.46
CA PHE A 171 -2.20 3.29 17.22
C PHE A 171 -3.33 3.53 18.21
N SER A 172 -4.14 2.51 18.54
CA SER A 172 -5.21 2.61 19.51
C SER A 172 -4.69 2.90 20.92
N GLU A 173 -3.63 2.22 21.35
CA GLU A 173 -3.00 2.41 22.67
C GLU A 173 -2.38 3.81 22.79
N ALA A 174 -1.73 4.31 21.75
CA ALA A 174 -1.11 5.63 21.75
C ALA A 174 -2.14 6.77 21.88
N HIS A 175 -3.41 6.52 21.60
CA HIS A 175 -4.43 7.56 21.50
C HIS A 175 -5.58 7.40 22.48
N ASN A 176 -5.56 6.41 23.39
CA ASN A 176 -6.68 6.13 24.30
C ASN A 176 -8.05 5.96 23.58
N GLU A 177 -8.02 5.52 22.31
CA GLU A 177 -9.22 5.25 21.55
C GLU A 177 -9.65 3.80 21.72
N ASP A 178 -10.95 3.58 21.93
CA ASP A 178 -11.52 2.23 21.98
C ASP A 178 -11.25 1.50 20.66
N ALA A 179 -10.63 0.32 20.71
CA ALA A 179 -10.23 -0.51 19.58
C ALA A 179 -11.37 -0.91 18.61
N GLY A 180 -12.60 -0.50 18.90
CA GLY A 180 -13.80 -0.75 18.09
C GLY A 180 -14.04 0.25 16.93
N GLN A 181 -13.29 1.35 16.85
CA GLN A 181 -13.53 2.40 15.84
C GLN A 181 -12.63 2.30 14.61
N HIS A 182 -11.61 1.44 14.61
CA HIS A 182 -10.70 1.30 13.49
C HIS A 182 -11.21 0.29 12.45
N TYR A 183 -11.11 0.69 11.17
CA TYR A 183 -11.37 -0.19 10.04
C TYR A 183 -10.45 -1.41 10.11
N THR A 184 -11.03 -2.58 10.31
CA THR A 184 -10.26 -3.83 10.31
C THR A 184 -9.95 -4.19 8.84
N PRO A 185 -8.69 -4.37 8.43
CA PRO A 185 -8.33 -4.65 7.04
C PRO A 185 -8.67 -6.09 6.61
N ARG A 186 -9.77 -6.68 7.14
CA ARG A 186 -10.21 -8.05 6.81
C ARG A 186 -10.44 -8.25 5.32
N GLU A 187 -10.96 -7.22 4.62
CA GLU A 187 -11.17 -7.28 3.17
C GLU A 187 -9.84 -7.30 2.41
N VAL A 188 -8.82 -6.58 2.92
CA VAL A 188 -7.45 -6.62 2.37
C VAL A 188 -6.84 -8.00 2.58
N ILE A 189 -6.97 -8.57 3.79
CA ILE A 189 -6.45 -9.91 4.10
C ILE A 189 -7.09 -10.99 3.22
N ARG A 190 -8.40 -10.86 2.93
CA ARG A 190 -9.11 -11.79 2.02
C ARG A 190 -8.67 -11.65 0.57
N LEU A 191 -8.17 -10.49 0.16
CA LEU A 191 -7.70 -10.22 -1.18
C LEU A 191 -6.27 -10.75 -1.39
N MET A 192 -5.42 -10.62 -0.38
CA MET A 192 -4.04 -11.15 -0.39
C MET A 192 -4.01 -12.68 -0.38
#